data_da718a454810cc06395b6fee2d550f28
#
_entry.id   da718a454810cc06395b6fee2d550f28
#
_cell.length_a   1.000
_cell.length_b   1.000
_cell.length_c   1.000
_cell.angle_alpha   90.00
_cell.angle_beta   90.00
_cell.angle_gamma   90.00
#
_symmetry.space_group_name_H-M   'P 1'
#
loop_
_entity.id
_entity.type
_entity.pdbx_description
1 polymer ?
#
loop_
_entity_poly.entity_id
_entity_poly.type
_entity_poly.pdbx_seq_one_letter_code
_entity_poly.pdbx_strand_id
1 'polypeptide(L)'
;MNLAPMRYKDYVWPHNPETYTISFRRNVAVAKVPFGRYGMQDLGMSYRVMEGEGVFAGRGAYGEFKKLATVFYQGGAGLLVHPVWQAAQAYFVSLELVQQPLEDYVRYRFAFWETSPLSTSLIRVSGESGGGSASSAAAARTVYTVKRGDTLWGIAYARGVTLAALLKANPQIRNPNVIAVGERVTLP
;
A
#
# COMPACT_ATOMS: atom_id res chain seq x y z
N MET A 1 12.43 -18.32 -16.78
CA MET A 1 12.05 -17.67 -15.50
C MET A 1 10.55 -17.83 -15.36
N ASN A 2 10.07 -18.49 -14.29
CA ASN A 2 8.65 -18.50 -13.99
C ASN A 2 8.33 -17.22 -13.23
N LEU A 3 7.52 -16.34 -13.85
CA LEU A 3 7.01 -15.16 -13.19
C LEU A 3 5.99 -15.56 -12.12
N ALA A 4 5.99 -14.86 -10.99
CA ALA A 4 4.95 -15.07 -9.98
C ALA A 4 3.57 -14.68 -10.57
N PRO A 5 2.49 -15.40 -10.24
CA PRO A 5 1.17 -14.99 -10.68
C PRO A 5 0.77 -13.68 -10.01
N MET A 6 0.18 -12.78 -10.78
CA MET A 6 -0.42 -11.56 -10.25
C MET A 6 -1.54 -11.92 -9.27
N ARG A 7 -1.62 -11.20 -8.16
CA ARG A 7 -2.62 -11.46 -7.12
C ARG A 7 -3.12 -10.16 -6.52
N TYR A 8 -4.42 -10.09 -6.25
CA TYR A 8 -5.03 -8.99 -5.52
C TYR A 8 -6.06 -9.52 -4.54
N LYS A 9 -5.90 -9.23 -3.26
CA LYS A 9 -6.67 -9.84 -2.18
C LYS A 9 -6.60 -11.37 -2.29
N ASP A 10 -7.74 -12.05 -2.36
CA ASP A 10 -7.85 -13.50 -2.49
C ASP A 10 -7.87 -13.99 -3.94
N TYR A 11 -7.91 -13.06 -4.91
CA TYR A 11 -7.94 -13.41 -6.32
C TYR A 11 -6.52 -13.56 -6.87
N VAL A 12 -6.28 -14.70 -7.51
CA VAL A 12 -5.03 -15.00 -8.22
C VAL A 12 -5.34 -15.11 -9.70
N TRP A 13 -4.61 -14.35 -10.53
CA TRP A 13 -4.76 -14.45 -11.98
C TRP A 13 -4.30 -15.81 -12.46
N PRO A 14 -5.14 -16.55 -13.24
CA PRO A 14 -4.72 -17.83 -13.84
C PRO A 14 -3.58 -17.64 -14.85
N HIS A 15 -3.59 -16.51 -15.53
CA HIS A 15 -2.53 -16.05 -16.43
C HIS A 15 -2.23 -14.57 -16.12
N ASN A 16 -0.97 -14.21 -16.05
CA ASN A 16 -0.60 -12.82 -15.88
C ASN A 16 -1.16 -11.96 -17.03
N PRO A 17 -1.54 -10.69 -16.77
CA PRO A 17 -1.95 -9.78 -17.83
C PRO A 17 -0.91 -9.69 -18.94
N GLU A 18 -1.38 -9.49 -20.19
CA GLU A 18 -0.51 -9.38 -21.36
C GLU A 18 0.40 -8.16 -21.26
N THR A 19 -0.18 -7.05 -20.83
CA THR A 19 0.54 -5.80 -20.64
C THR A 19 0.10 -5.12 -19.36
N TYR A 20 1.03 -4.42 -18.72
CA TYR A 20 0.72 -3.46 -17.67
C TYR A 20 1.76 -2.35 -17.63
N THR A 21 1.32 -1.19 -17.19
CA THR A 21 2.14 0.01 -17.05
C THR A 21 2.04 0.50 -15.61
N ILE A 22 3.17 0.81 -15.00
CA ILE A 22 3.22 1.45 -13.68
C ILE A 22 3.69 2.89 -13.87
N SER A 23 2.81 3.84 -13.58
CA SER A 23 3.10 5.26 -13.70
C SER A 23 3.43 5.87 -12.35
N PHE A 24 4.59 6.52 -12.27
CA PHE A 24 5.06 7.26 -11.12
C PHE A 24 4.93 8.75 -11.41
N ARG A 25 4.30 9.50 -10.53
CA ARG A 25 4.16 10.95 -10.67
C ARG A 25 4.63 11.65 -9.41
N ARG A 26 5.32 12.79 -9.61
CA ARG A 26 5.74 13.68 -8.55
C ARG A 26 4.97 14.99 -8.70
N ASN A 27 4.42 15.47 -7.60
CA ASN A 27 3.72 16.74 -7.60
C ASN A 27 4.75 17.86 -7.43
N VAL A 28 4.78 18.79 -8.38
CA VAL A 28 5.67 19.94 -8.34
C VAL A 28 4.83 21.21 -8.50
N ALA A 29 4.89 22.10 -7.52
CA ALA A 29 4.32 23.43 -7.65
C ALA A 29 5.31 24.34 -8.38
N VAL A 30 4.81 25.04 -9.38
CA VAL A 30 5.60 26.03 -10.13
C VAL A 30 5.10 27.43 -9.81
N ALA A 31 5.91 28.23 -9.14
CA ALA A 31 5.63 29.63 -8.86
C ALA A 31 6.31 30.52 -9.91
N LYS A 32 5.51 31.31 -10.61
CA LYS A 32 6.01 32.30 -11.57
C LYS A 32 6.24 33.62 -10.80
N VAL A 33 7.49 34.04 -10.70
CA VAL A 33 7.83 35.34 -10.12
C VAL A 33 7.90 36.36 -11.24
N PRO A 34 7.17 37.51 -11.17
CA PRO A 34 7.29 38.56 -12.14
C PRO A 34 8.75 39.03 -12.22
N PHE A 35 9.28 39.14 -13.42
CA PHE A 35 10.69 39.56 -13.72
C PHE A 35 11.78 38.64 -13.16
N GLY A 36 11.45 37.43 -12.68
CA GLY A 36 12.36 36.47 -12.07
C GLY A 36 12.37 35.09 -12.71
N ARG A 37 13.18 34.19 -12.11
CA ARG A 37 13.22 32.78 -12.49
C ARG A 37 12.02 32.08 -11.90
N TYR A 38 11.57 31.00 -12.55
CA TYR A 38 10.55 30.13 -11.98
C TYR A 38 11.06 29.48 -10.70
N GLY A 39 10.29 29.57 -9.62
CA GLY A 39 10.48 28.79 -8.42
C GLY A 39 9.76 27.43 -8.58
N MET A 40 10.43 26.34 -8.29
CA MET A 40 9.83 25.00 -8.26
C MET A 40 9.92 24.46 -6.85
N GLN A 41 8.80 23.96 -6.34
CA GLN A 41 8.72 23.29 -5.06
C GLN A 41 8.22 21.85 -5.26
N ASP A 42 8.99 20.90 -4.76
CA ASP A 42 8.59 19.49 -4.75
C ASP A 42 7.57 19.26 -3.63
N LEU A 43 6.36 18.86 -3.98
CA LEU A 43 5.27 18.54 -3.06
C LEU A 43 5.20 17.04 -2.74
N GLY A 44 6.18 16.25 -3.20
CA GLY A 44 6.25 14.83 -2.93
C GLY A 44 5.65 13.96 -4.02
N MET A 45 5.68 12.65 -3.76
CA MET A 45 5.16 11.64 -4.69
C MET A 45 3.64 11.59 -4.65
N SER A 46 3.02 11.47 -5.82
CA SER A 46 1.61 11.11 -5.95
C SER A 46 1.41 9.60 -5.76
N TYR A 47 0.16 9.15 -5.71
CA TYR A 47 -0.14 7.73 -5.79
C TYR A 47 0.38 7.15 -7.11
N ARG A 48 0.78 5.88 -7.07
CA ARG A 48 1.14 5.16 -8.29
C ARG A 48 -0.12 4.66 -8.97
N VAL A 49 -0.13 4.75 -10.30
CA VAL A 49 -1.20 4.20 -11.11
C VAL A 49 -0.66 3.00 -11.86
N MET A 50 -1.29 1.87 -11.67
CA MET A 50 -1.04 0.66 -12.44
C MET A 50 -2.23 0.39 -13.35
N GLU A 51 -1.99 0.37 -14.64
CA GLU A 51 -2.99 0.05 -15.66
C GLU A 51 -2.50 -1.14 -16.48
N GLY A 52 -3.42 -1.97 -16.91
CA GLY A 52 -3.05 -3.13 -17.70
C GLY A 52 -4.21 -3.68 -18.50
N GLU A 53 -3.85 -4.58 -19.39
CA GLU A 53 -4.78 -5.30 -20.27
C GLU A 53 -4.47 -6.79 -20.18
N GLY A 54 -5.51 -7.60 -20.11
CA GLY A 54 -5.38 -9.04 -20.05
C GLY A 54 -6.50 -9.74 -20.80
N VAL A 55 -6.29 -11.02 -20.99
CA VAL A 55 -7.20 -11.89 -21.71
C VAL A 55 -7.48 -13.14 -20.89
N PHE A 56 -8.73 -13.52 -20.81
CA PHE A 56 -9.13 -14.87 -20.42
C PHE A 56 -9.60 -15.62 -21.66
N ALA A 57 -9.04 -16.76 -21.91
CA ALA A 57 -9.36 -17.59 -23.07
C ALA A 57 -9.69 -19.03 -22.67
N GLY A 58 -10.56 -19.67 -23.43
CA GLY A 58 -11.01 -21.04 -23.23
C GLY A 58 -12.29 -21.14 -22.41
N ARG A 59 -12.75 -22.38 -22.24
CA ARG A 59 -13.99 -22.67 -21.49
C ARG A 59 -13.91 -22.11 -20.07
N GLY A 60 -14.82 -21.22 -19.74
CA GLY A 60 -14.86 -20.57 -18.43
C GLY A 60 -14.26 -19.17 -18.37
N ALA A 61 -13.82 -18.59 -19.49
CA ALA A 61 -13.28 -17.23 -19.55
C ALA A 61 -14.20 -16.18 -18.90
N TYR A 62 -15.50 -16.24 -19.18
CA TYR A 62 -16.49 -15.39 -18.52
C TYR A 62 -16.65 -15.67 -17.02
N GLY A 63 -16.44 -16.92 -16.60
CA GLY A 63 -16.44 -17.31 -15.19
C GLY A 63 -15.30 -16.64 -14.43
N GLU A 64 -14.11 -16.63 -15.02
CA GLU A 64 -12.94 -15.95 -14.44
C GLU A 64 -13.13 -14.42 -14.41
N PHE A 65 -13.68 -13.84 -15.47
CA PHE A 65 -14.01 -12.42 -15.46
C PHE A 65 -15.04 -12.05 -14.39
N LYS A 66 -16.07 -12.90 -14.15
CA LYS A 66 -17.04 -12.70 -13.06
C LYS A 66 -16.37 -12.74 -11.69
N LYS A 67 -15.41 -13.65 -11.46
CA LYS A 67 -14.64 -13.68 -10.21
C LYS A 67 -13.86 -12.38 -10.02
N LEU A 68 -13.18 -11.92 -11.06
CA LEU A 68 -12.44 -10.65 -11.04
C LEU A 68 -13.37 -9.46 -10.78
N ALA A 69 -14.53 -9.42 -11.43
CA ALA A 69 -15.56 -8.41 -11.20
C ALA A 69 -16.10 -8.46 -9.76
N THR A 70 -16.28 -9.65 -9.18
CA THR A 70 -16.69 -9.79 -7.77
C THR A 70 -15.69 -9.12 -6.84
N VAL A 71 -14.40 -9.32 -7.06
CA VAL A 71 -13.34 -8.67 -6.26
C VAL A 71 -13.35 -7.15 -6.45
N PHE A 72 -13.63 -6.67 -7.67
CA PHE A 72 -13.80 -5.24 -7.95
C PHE A 72 -14.96 -4.65 -7.14
N TYR A 73 -16.14 -5.30 -7.14
CA TYR A 73 -17.32 -4.85 -6.40
C TYR A 73 -17.18 -4.94 -4.87
N GLN A 74 -16.32 -5.79 -4.34
CA GLN A 74 -16.02 -5.84 -2.90
C GLN A 74 -15.40 -4.53 -2.39
N GLY A 75 -14.78 -3.74 -3.26
CA GLY A 75 -14.19 -2.45 -2.91
C GLY A 75 -13.06 -2.54 -1.87
N GLY A 76 -12.65 -1.39 -1.37
CA GLY A 76 -11.61 -1.28 -0.34
C GLY A 76 -10.19 -1.56 -0.84
N ALA A 77 -9.21 -1.21 0.00
CA ALA A 77 -7.81 -1.48 -0.29
C ALA A 77 -7.48 -2.96 -0.12
N GLY A 78 -6.55 -3.45 -0.92
CA GLY A 78 -6.03 -4.80 -0.84
C GLY A 78 -4.56 -4.88 -1.23
N LEU A 79 -3.91 -5.97 -0.85
CA LEU A 79 -2.54 -6.22 -1.27
C LEU A 79 -2.53 -6.64 -2.75
N LEU A 80 -1.86 -5.84 -3.57
CA LEU A 80 -1.57 -6.13 -4.95
C LEU A 80 -0.15 -6.68 -5.07
N VAL A 81 -0.01 -7.88 -5.59
CA VAL A 81 1.27 -8.53 -5.86
C VAL A 81 1.51 -8.55 -7.35
N HIS A 82 2.57 -7.89 -7.78
CA HIS A 82 2.97 -7.83 -9.19
C HIS A 82 3.85 -9.03 -9.59
N PRO A 83 3.81 -9.46 -10.84
CA PRO A 83 4.67 -10.54 -11.33
C PRO A 83 6.16 -10.22 -11.26
N VAL A 84 6.53 -8.94 -11.47
CA VAL A 84 7.94 -8.46 -11.58
C VAL A 84 8.22 -7.23 -10.73
N TRP A 85 7.28 -6.77 -9.92
CA TRP A 85 7.44 -5.58 -9.08
C TRP A 85 7.07 -5.86 -7.63
N GLN A 86 7.37 -4.90 -6.77
CA GLN A 86 7.07 -5.00 -5.34
C GLN A 86 5.57 -5.00 -5.07
N ALA A 87 5.14 -5.81 -4.11
CA ALA A 87 3.77 -5.77 -3.63
C ALA A 87 3.44 -4.41 -3.00
N ALA A 88 2.23 -3.94 -3.20
CA ALA A 88 1.74 -2.67 -2.66
C ALA A 88 0.28 -2.76 -2.24
N GLN A 89 -0.11 -1.91 -1.30
CA GLN A 89 -1.53 -1.70 -1.01
C GLN A 89 -2.14 -0.88 -2.14
N ALA A 90 -3.22 -1.37 -2.71
CA ALA A 90 -3.86 -0.74 -3.85
C ALA A 90 -5.39 -0.78 -3.75
N TYR A 91 -6.02 0.15 -4.43
CA TYR A 91 -7.45 0.17 -4.70
C TYR A 91 -7.68 -0.26 -6.13
N PHE A 92 -8.61 -1.18 -6.35
CA PHE A 92 -9.06 -1.55 -7.68
C PHE A 92 -10.07 -0.49 -8.16
N VAL A 93 -9.65 0.38 -9.08
CA VAL A 93 -10.37 1.61 -9.43
C VAL A 93 -11.19 1.44 -10.70
N SER A 94 -10.72 0.68 -11.67
CA SER A 94 -11.40 0.49 -12.95
C SER A 94 -11.28 -0.95 -13.42
N LEU A 95 -12.36 -1.47 -13.95
CA LEU A 95 -12.44 -2.75 -14.66
C LEU A 95 -13.35 -2.56 -15.88
N GLU A 96 -12.80 -2.77 -17.05
CA GLU A 96 -13.49 -2.60 -18.33
C GLU A 96 -13.47 -3.90 -19.13
N LEU A 97 -14.56 -4.21 -19.76
CA LEU A 97 -14.65 -5.28 -20.78
C LEU A 97 -14.46 -4.65 -22.16
N VAL A 98 -13.39 -5.02 -22.86
CA VAL A 98 -12.95 -4.32 -24.09
C VAL A 98 -12.98 -5.25 -25.27
N GLN A 99 -14.15 -5.75 -25.66
CA GLN A 99 -14.21 -6.62 -26.83
C GLN A 99 -15.61 -6.76 -27.43
N GLN A 100 -15.64 -7.28 -28.65
CA GLN A 100 -16.86 -7.88 -29.21
C GLN A 100 -17.14 -9.20 -28.47
N PRO A 101 -18.40 -9.52 -28.18
CA PRO A 101 -18.76 -10.77 -27.54
C PRO A 101 -18.32 -11.97 -28.38
N LEU A 102 -17.39 -12.74 -27.85
CA LEU A 102 -16.91 -14.00 -28.41
C LEU A 102 -17.12 -15.10 -27.38
N GLU A 103 -17.49 -16.30 -27.87
CA GLU A 103 -17.59 -17.46 -27.03
C GLU A 103 -16.19 -17.82 -26.47
N ASP A 104 -16.06 -18.10 -25.21
CA ASP A 104 -14.80 -18.52 -24.58
C ASP A 104 -13.61 -17.54 -24.69
N TYR A 105 -13.86 -16.25 -24.89
CA TYR A 105 -12.81 -15.23 -24.95
C TYR A 105 -13.27 -13.93 -24.29
N VAL A 106 -12.45 -13.39 -23.37
CA VAL A 106 -12.71 -12.14 -22.67
C VAL A 106 -11.45 -11.31 -22.64
N ARG A 107 -11.48 -10.12 -23.24
CA ARG A 107 -10.44 -9.12 -23.09
C ARG A 107 -10.90 -8.05 -22.12
N TYR A 108 -10.06 -7.69 -21.17
CA TYR A 108 -10.38 -6.72 -20.15
C TYR A 108 -9.23 -5.77 -19.90
N ARG A 109 -9.57 -4.55 -19.47
CA ARG A 109 -8.63 -3.56 -18.92
C ARG A 109 -8.91 -3.36 -17.47
N PHE A 110 -7.87 -3.03 -16.73
CA PHE A 110 -7.98 -2.75 -15.31
C PHE A 110 -7.05 -1.63 -14.90
N ALA A 111 -7.42 -0.93 -13.82
CA ALA A 111 -6.57 0.07 -13.20
C ALA A 111 -6.59 -0.07 -11.69
N PHE A 112 -5.41 0.03 -11.09
CA PHE A 112 -5.17 0.10 -9.66
C PHE A 112 -4.51 1.41 -9.30
N TRP A 113 -4.95 2.00 -8.21
CA TRP A 113 -4.26 3.10 -7.58
C TRP A 113 -3.57 2.60 -6.33
N GLU A 114 -2.26 2.64 -6.34
CA GLU A 114 -1.46 2.17 -5.23
C GLU A 114 -1.19 3.31 -4.25
N THR A 115 -1.39 3.03 -2.97
CA THR A 115 -1.01 3.98 -1.93
C THR A 115 0.50 4.11 -1.88
N SER A 116 1.01 5.35 -1.84
CA SER A 116 2.45 5.59 -1.72
C SER A 116 2.97 4.98 -0.41
N PRO A 117 4.05 4.21 -0.45
CA PRO A 117 4.60 3.58 0.74
C PRO A 117 5.40 4.60 1.58
N LEU A 118 4.72 5.58 2.17
CA LEU A 118 5.37 6.44 3.15
C LEU A 118 5.67 5.73 4.48
N SER A 119 5.29 4.45 4.61
CA SER A 119 5.48 3.70 5.86
C SER A 119 5.67 2.19 5.69
N THR A 120 5.79 1.67 4.49
CA THR A 120 6.02 0.24 4.34
C THR A 120 7.49 0.01 4.10
N SER A 121 8.21 -0.38 5.16
CA SER A 121 9.48 -1.09 5.02
C SER A 121 9.34 -2.11 3.91
N LEU A 122 10.27 -2.08 2.96
CA LEU A 122 10.38 -2.99 1.84
C LEU A 122 10.20 -4.44 2.33
N ILE A 123 9.02 -5.02 2.11
CA ILE A 123 8.84 -6.44 2.30
C ILE A 123 9.63 -7.09 1.17
N ARG A 124 10.85 -7.53 1.46
CA ARG A 124 11.58 -8.43 0.57
C ARG A 124 10.75 -9.70 0.48
N VAL A 125 10.15 -9.95 -0.66
CA VAL A 125 9.68 -11.28 -1.01
C VAL A 125 10.91 -12.09 -1.38
N SER A 126 11.60 -12.62 -0.37
CA SER A 126 12.56 -13.68 -0.57
C SER A 126 11.73 -14.90 -0.95
N GLY A 127 11.82 -15.32 -2.21
CA GLY A 127 11.35 -16.63 -2.61
C GLY A 127 12.21 -17.69 -1.96
N GLU A 128 11.74 -18.23 -0.85
CA GLU A 128 12.22 -19.50 -0.31
C GLU A 128 11.03 -20.24 0.31
N SER A 129 10.78 -21.40 -0.26
CA SER A 129 9.87 -22.39 0.25
C SER A 129 10.36 -22.91 1.60
N GLY A 130 9.50 -22.91 2.61
CA GLY A 130 9.77 -23.58 3.87
C GLY A 130 8.66 -23.27 4.86
N GLY A 131 7.81 -24.27 5.11
CA GLY A 131 6.73 -24.19 6.07
C GLY A 131 7.25 -23.89 7.48
N GLY A 132 6.45 -23.14 8.22
CA GLY A 132 6.75 -22.91 9.63
C GLY A 132 5.76 -21.94 10.26
N SER A 133 4.82 -22.49 10.97
CA SER A 133 4.14 -21.98 12.20
C SER A 133 3.98 -20.46 12.36
N ALA A 134 2.73 -20.06 12.43
CA ALA A 134 2.33 -18.82 13.06
C ALA A 134 2.89 -18.77 14.52
N SER A 135 3.97 -18.05 14.68
CA SER A 135 4.44 -17.58 15.98
C SER A 135 4.03 -16.13 16.11
N SER A 136 3.14 -15.86 17.04
CA SER A 136 2.84 -14.52 17.52
C SER A 136 4.13 -13.86 17.99
N ALA A 137 4.75 -13.04 17.12
CA ALA A 137 5.84 -12.18 17.54
C ALA A 137 5.27 -11.14 18.50
N ALA A 138 5.52 -11.33 19.78
CA ALA A 138 5.38 -10.29 20.78
C ALA A 138 6.15 -9.07 20.29
N ALA A 139 5.42 -7.99 19.99
CA ALA A 139 6.00 -6.73 19.58
C ALA A 139 7.05 -6.33 20.63
N ALA A 140 8.30 -6.24 20.22
CA ALA A 140 9.37 -5.71 21.06
C ALA A 140 8.95 -4.28 21.45
N ARG A 141 8.58 -4.10 22.72
CA ARG A 141 8.17 -2.80 23.26
C ARG A 141 9.38 -1.89 23.22
N THR A 142 9.42 -0.99 22.26
CA THR A 142 10.47 0.02 22.16
C THR A 142 10.24 1.06 23.21
N VAL A 143 11.21 1.31 24.08
CA VAL A 143 11.13 2.33 25.12
C VAL A 143 11.84 3.60 24.63
N TYR A 144 11.13 4.72 24.66
CA TYR A 144 11.66 6.03 24.36
C TYR A 144 11.94 6.81 25.64
N THR A 145 13.09 7.45 25.74
CA THR A 145 13.43 8.33 26.87
C THR A 145 13.16 9.78 26.50
N VAL A 146 12.30 10.44 27.27
CA VAL A 146 11.85 11.81 27.04
C VAL A 146 13.03 12.79 27.12
N LYS A 147 13.17 13.64 26.11
CA LYS A 147 14.17 14.71 26.03
C LYS A 147 13.54 16.05 26.37
N ARG A 148 14.38 17.03 26.63
CA ARG A 148 13.93 18.42 26.90
C ARG A 148 13.21 19.00 25.67
N GLY A 149 11.96 19.43 25.87
CA GLY A 149 11.11 19.97 24.80
C GLY A 149 10.17 18.94 24.17
N ASP A 150 10.25 17.66 24.56
CA ASP A 150 9.32 16.64 24.07
C ASP A 150 7.95 16.79 24.73
N THR A 151 6.92 16.43 23.97
CA THR A 151 5.56 16.27 24.43
C THR A 151 5.07 14.87 24.05
N LEU A 152 4.18 14.28 24.84
CA LEU A 152 3.60 12.96 24.50
C LEU A 152 2.92 12.98 23.12
N TRP A 153 2.28 14.09 22.79
CA TRP A 153 1.67 14.26 21.48
C TRP A 153 2.73 14.28 20.35
N GLY A 154 3.83 14.99 20.55
CA GLY A 154 4.95 15.02 19.61
C GLY A 154 5.60 13.64 19.43
N ILE A 155 5.81 12.91 20.53
CA ILE A 155 6.35 11.54 20.50
C ILE A 155 5.38 10.59 19.76
N ALA A 156 4.08 10.66 20.05
CA ALA A 156 3.06 9.87 19.38
C ALA A 156 3.04 10.16 17.86
N TYR A 157 3.04 11.43 17.48
CA TYR A 157 3.05 11.87 16.09
C TYR A 157 4.31 11.40 15.35
N ALA A 158 5.51 11.60 15.95
CA ALA A 158 6.78 11.18 15.35
C ALA A 158 6.91 9.66 15.16
N ARG A 159 6.14 8.87 15.93
CA ARG A 159 6.15 7.41 15.87
C ARG A 159 4.93 6.82 15.14
N GLY A 160 4.05 7.66 14.61
CA GLY A 160 2.87 7.22 13.87
C GLY A 160 1.83 6.48 14.72
N VAL A 161 1.83 6.71 16.04
CA VAL A 161 0.88 6.10 16.98
C VAL A 161 -0.12 7.14 17.49
N THR A 162 -1.31 6.72 17.86
CA THR A 162 -2.28 7.62 18.49
C THR A 162 -1.90 7.91 19.94
N LEU A 163 -2.18 9.12 20.42
CA LEU A 163 -1.95 9.49 21.82
C LEU A 163 -2.69 8.52 22.78
N ALA A 164 -3.89 8.09 22.40
CA ALA A 164 -4.67 7.13 23.18
C ALA A 164 -3.98 5.76 23.30
N ALA A 165 -3.37 5.26 22.21
CA ALA A 165 -2.62 4.01 22.23
C ALA A 165 -1.34 4.15 23.07
N LEU A 166 -0.67 5.31 22.99
CA LEU A 166 0.51 5.60 23.77
C LEU A 166 0.18 5.65 25.28
N LEU A 167 -0.91 6.30 25.67
CA LEU A 167 -1.38 6.35 27.07
C LEU A 167 -1.79 4.98 27.59
N LYS A 168 -2.45 4.17 26.78
CA LYS A 168 -2.81 2.79 27.13
C LYS A 168 -1.59 1.93 27.41
N ALA A 169 -0.49 2.14 26.68
CA ALA A 169 0.77 1.44 26.90
C ALA A 169 1.57 1.97 28.10
N ASN A 170 1.19 3.16 28.61
CA ASN A 170 1.89 3.87 29.69
C ASN A 170 0.93 4.30 30.82
N PRO A 171 0.32 3.38 31.56
CA PRO A 171 -0.65 3.71 32.62
C PRO A 171 -0.06 4.51 33.77
N GLN A 172 1.27 4.57 33.90
CA GLN A 172 1.97 5.39 34.85
C GLN A 172 1.82 6.90 34.58
N ILE A 173 1.56 7.29 33.31
CA ILE A 173 1.39 8.68 32.91
C ILE A 173 -0.05 9.11 33.17
N ARG A 174 -0.30 9.75 34.31
CA ARG A 174 -1.62 10.21 34.69
C ARG A 174 -2.07 11.48 33.99
N ASN A 175 -1.14 12.34 33.60
CA ASN A 175 -1.42 13.59 32.92
C ASN A 175 -0.63 13.66 31.59
N PRO A 176 -1.31 13.55 30.43
CA PRO A 176 -0.64 13.56 29.13
C PRO A 176 0.05 14.88 28.77
N ASN A 177 -0.28 15.96 29.50
CA ASN A 177 0.32 17.28 29.28
C ASN A 177 1.59 17.51 30.10
N VAL A 178 1.93 16.59 31.01
CA VAL A 178 3.09 16.74 31.91
C VAL A 178 3.90 15.46 31.89
N ILE A 179 5.08 15.53 31.27
CA ILE A 179 6.07 14.46 31.24
C ILE A 179 7.40 14.99 31.70
N ALA A 180 8.16 14.18 32.45
CA ALA A 180 9.47 14.56 32.95
C ALA A 180 10.59 14.22 31.95
N VAL A 181 11.60 15.07 31.87
CA VAL A 181 12.81 14.76 31.08
C VAL A 181 13.51 13.56 31.72
N GLY A 182 13.84 12.56 30.89
CA GLY A 182 14.38 11.27 31.35
C GLY A 182 13.32 10.20 31.64
N GLU A 183 12.04 10.54 31.58
CA GLU A 183 10.96 9.57 31.76
C GLU A 183 10.95 8.55 30.59
N ARG A 184 10.68 7.29 30.92
CA ARG A 184 10.62 6.20 29.93
C ARG A 184 9.20 6.01 29.46
N VAL A 185 8.98 6.17 28.16
CA VAL A 185 7.69 6.00 27.49
C VAL A 185 7.75 4.75 26.63
N THR A 186 6.90 3.77 26.94
CA THR A 186 6.75 2.55 26.15
C THR A 186 5.95 2.86 24.89
N LEU A 187 6.51 2.55 23.74
CA LEU A 187 5.83 2.68 22.44
C LEU A 187 5.05 1.39 22.17
N PRO A 188 3.74 1.48 21.79
CA PRO A 188 2.91 0.33 21.50
C PRO A 188 3.27 -0.35 20.19
#